data_a6bbd8e5ab73eeb49a900e3d5c51bf1f
#
_entry.id   a6bbd8e5ab73eeb49a900e3d5c51bf1f
#
_cell.length_a   1.000
_cell.length_b   1.000
_cell.length_c   1.000
_cell.angle_alpha   90.00
_cell.angle_beta   90.00
_cell.angle_gamma   90.00
#
_symmetry.space_group_name_H-M   'P 1'
#
loop_
_entity.id
_entity.type
_entity.pdbx_description
1 polymer ?
#
loop_
_entity_poly.entity_id
_entity_poly.type
_entity_poly.pdbx_seq_one_letter_code
_entity_poly.pdbx_strand_id
1 'polypeptide(L)'
;MGKRTRSQRKGSSPRYRVASHRFPGANTMPRDKDVVGEVTELIHSPVHTAPLARVKLPDGKTNLVVATEGISIGSTVAIGDNVAMRPGNITPISNIPEGTAINNLELRPGDGGKIARTAGNSAVIESHLEGGRVRVRLPSGVSKDMAGNCRATIGVLAGHGRGEMPLRTAGAAHYKACLLYTSDAADE
;
A
#
# COMPACT_ATOMS: atom_id res chain seq x y z
N MET A 1 -17.40 21.39 31.68
CA MET A 1 -16.69 21.70 30.42
C MET A 1 -16.84 20.54 29.44
N GLY A 2 -17.36 20.81 28.26
CA GLY A 2 -17.54 19.80 27.22
C GLY A 2 -16.18 19.29 26.67
N LYS A 3 -16.13 18.03 26.23
CA LYS A 3 -14.96 17.47 25.54
C LYS A 3 -14.84 18.14 24.16
N ARG A 4 -13.61 18.42 23.71
CA ARG A 4 -13.35 18.90 22.35
C ARG A 4 -13.94 17.95 21.32
N THR A 5 -14.52 18.48 20.26
CA THR A 5 -15.07 17.70 19.15
C THR A 5 -13.98 16.84 18.49
N ARG A 6 -14.37 15.78 17.81
CA ARG A 6 -13.44 14.84 17.16
C ARG A 6 -12.55 15.53 16.14
N SER A 7 -13.08 16.48 15.39
CA SER A 7 -12.34 17.27 14.40
C SER A 7 -11.29 18.17 15.04
N GLN A 8 -11.59 18.78 16.19
CA GLN A 8 -10.63 19.62 16.91
C GLN A 8 -9.49 18.85 17.58
N ARG A 9 -9.64 17.53 17.76
CA ARG A 9 -8.60 16.66 18.33
C ARG A 9 -7.66 16.07 17.28
N LYS A 10 -8.04 16.10 15.99
CA LYS A 10 -7.20 15.63 14.91
C LYS A 10 -5.94 16.49 14.81
N GLY A 11 -4.79 15.83 14.70
CA GLY A 11 -3.48 16.47 14.54
C GLY A 11 -2.78 16.94 15.82
N SER A 12 -3.50 17.24 16.90
CA SER A 12 -2.92 17.73 18.15
C SER A 12 -2.72 16.66 19.21
N SER A 13 -3.51 15.59 19.19
CA SER A 13 -3.42 14.51 20.17
C SER A 13 -2.46 13.40 19.72
N PRO A 14 -1.71 12.75 20.64
CA PRO A 14 -0.86 11.59 20.34
C PRO A 14 -1.59 10.45 19.63
N ARG A 15 -2.91 10.31 19.83
CA ARG A 15 -3.76 9.31 19.16
C ARG A 15 -3.77 9.45 17.64
N TYR A 16 -3.58 10.66 17.12
CA TYR A 16 -3.61 10.95 15.68
C TYR A 16 -2.22 11.10 15.06
N ARG A 17 -1.17 10.92 15.86
CA ARG A 17 0.21 10.90 15.39
C ARG A 17 0.59 9.48 15.02
N VAL A 18 1.49 9.37 14.03
CA VAL A 18 2.11 8.09 13.69
C VAL A 18 2.87 7.58 14.89
N ALA A 19 2.69 6.29 15.22
CA ALA A 19 3.43 5.66 16.31
C ALA A 19 4.92 5.71 15.99
N SER A 20 5.73 6.34 16.85
CA SER A 20 7.18 6.45 16.70
C SER A 20 7.91 5.20 17.18
N HIS A 21 7.33 4.50 18.17
CA HIS A 21 7.93 3.29 18.73
C HIS A 21 7.92 2.15 17.73
N ARG A 22 9.10 1.60 17.43
CA ARG A 22 9.32 0.52 16.45
C ARG A 22 8.79 0.86 15.03
N PHE A 23 8.73 2.13 14.69
CA PHE A 23 8.35 2.56 13.36
C PHE A 23 9.57 2.53 12.43
N PRO A 24 9.64 1.60 11.46
CA PRO A 24 10.81 1.46 10.60
C PRO A 24 10.96 2.58 9.58
N GLY A 25 9.89 3.28 9.26
CA GLY A 25 9.85 4.36 8.29
C GLY A 25 8.60 4.36 7.42
N ALA A 26 8.45 5.38 6.61
CA ALA A 26 7.35 5.48 5.66
C ALA A 26 7.62 4.60 4.43
N ASN A 27 6.54 4.08 3.83
CA ASN A 27 6.61 3.47 2.51
C ASN A 27 6.97 4.55 1.48
N THR A 28 8.07 4.36 0.80
CA THR A 28 8.58 5.28 -0.22
C THR A 28 8.85 4.51 -1.51
N MET A 29 8.12 4.85 -2.57
CA MET A 29 8.41 4.32 -3.89
C MET A 29 9.68 5.00 -4.43
N PRO A 30 10.70 4.24 -4.88
CA PRO A 30 11.91 4.83 -5.46
C PRO A 30 11.57 5.74 -6.64
N ARG A 31 12.27 6.86 -6.75
CA ARG A 31 12.07 7.82 -7.85
C ARG A 31 12.95 7.54 -9.05
N ASP A 32 13.98 6.76 -8.85
CA ASP A 32 14.95 6.41 -9.87
C ASP A 32 14.27 5.59 -10.97
N LYS A 33 14.71 5.79 -12.20
CA LYS A 33 14.21 5.07 -13.39
C LYS A 33 15.25 4.06 -13.86
N ASP A 34 14.76 2.96 -14.41
CA ASP A 34 15.58 1.89 -15.01
C ASP A 34 16.67 1.34 -14.07
N VAL A 35 16.27 1.08 -12.82
CA VAL A 35 17.15 0.60 -11.76
C VAL A 35 16.64 -0.74 -11.23
N VAL A 36 17.57 -1.63 -10.93
CA VAL A 36 17.29 -2.91 -10.28
C VAL A 36 17.82 -2.85 -8.84
N GLY A 37 16.91 -2.98 -7.89
CA GLY A 37 17.23 -3.08 -6.47
C GLY A 37 17.15 -4.51 -5.98
N GLU A 38 17.80 -4.79 -4.85
CA GLU A 38 17.76 -6.07 -4.16
C GLU A 38 17.02 -5.95 -2.83
N VAL A 39 16.16 -6.91 -2.53
CA VAL A 39 15.47 -7.00 -1.23
C VAL A 39 16.43 -7.54 -0.18
N THR A 40 16.86 -6.71 0.73
CA THR A 40 17.80 -7.08 1.79
C THR A 40 17.12 -7.61 3.04
N GLU A 41 15.91 -7.14 3.33
CA GLU A 41 15.21 -7.50 4.56
C GLU A 41 13.69 -7.34 4.40
N LEU A 42 12.93 -8.21 5.07
CA LEU A 42 11.48 -8.08 5.26
C LEU A 42 11.19 -7.65 6.69
N ILE A 43 10.54 -6.50 6.86
CA ILE A 43 10.36 -5.85 8.16
C ILE A 43 8.88 -5.84 8.54
N HIS A 44 8.58 -6.30 9.76
CA HIS A 44 7.26 -6.09 10.34
C HIS A 44 7.13 -4.65 10.85
N SER A 45 6.07 -3.96 10.44
CA SER A 45 5.76 -2.61 10.90
C SER A 45 4.47 -2.60 11.71
N PRO A 46 4.46 -2.05 12.94
CA PRO A 46 3.23 -1.94 13.72
C PRO A 46 2.20 -0.98 13.13
N VAL A 47 2.63 -0.08 12.26
CA VAL A 47 1.78 0.96 11.62
C VAL A 47 1.20 0.48 10.29
N HIS A 48 1.96 -0.32 9.54
CA HIS A 48 1.52 -0.87 8.26
C HIS A 48 0.84 -2.23 8.46
N THR A 49 -0.24 -2.48 7.76
CA THR A 49 -0.91 -3.78 7.79
C THR A 49 -0.14 -4.85 7.03
N ALA A 50 0.51 -4.45 5.93
CA ALA A 50 1.40 -5.29 5.14
C ALA A 50 2.84 -5.19 5.65
N PRO A 51 3.66 -6.25 5.51
CA PRO A 51 5.10 -6.18 5.76
C PRO A 51 5.77 -5.19 4.81
N LEU A 52 6.92 -4.67 5.21
CA LEU A 52 7.74 -3.79 4.38
C LEU A 52 8.98 -4.56 3.90
N ALA A 53 9.32 -4.39 2.63
CA ALA A 53 10.58 -4.83 2.05
C ALA A 53 11.58 -3.67 2.04
N ARG A 54 12.79 -3.91 2.54
CA ARG A 54 13.91 -2.98 2.39
C ARG A 54 14.61 -3.29 1.08
N VAL A 55 14.52 -2.37 0.14
CA VAL A 55 15.13 -2.50 -1.18
C VAL A 55 16.38 -1.64 -1.23
N LYS A 56 17.53 -2.26 -1.47
CA LYS A 56 18.81 -1.58 -1.67
C LYS A 56 19.01 -1.34 -3.16
N LEU A 57 19.23 -0.09 -3.52
CA LEU A 57 19.53 0.34 -4.89
C LEU A 57 21.04 0.30 -5.16
N PRO A 58 21.49 0.22 -6.42
CA PRO A 58 22.92 0.14 -6.76
C PRO A 58 23.70 1.39 -6.37
N ASP A 59 23.04 2.55 -6.25
CA ASP A 59 23.63 3.79 -5.73
C ASP A 59 23.83 3.80 -4.20
N GLY A 60 23.55 2.69 -3.52
CA GLY A 60 23.68 2.53 -2.08
C GLY A 60 22.51 3.03 -1.26
N LYS A 61 21.55 3.72 -1.87
CA LYS A 61 20.33 4.15 -1.16
C LYS A 61 19.44 2.96 -0.82
N THR A 62 18.73 3.06 0.29
CA THR A 62 17.77 2.06 0.73
C THR A 62 16.37 2.66 0.81
N ASN A 63 15.40 2.01 0.19
CA ASN A 63 13.99 2.40 0.25
C ASN A 63 13.17 1.32 0.95
N LEU A 64 12.14 1.77 1.67
CA LEU A 64 11.14 0.88 2.26
C LEU A 64 9.92 0.87 1.35
N VAL A 65 9.58 -0.28 0.80
CA VAL A 65 8.42 -0.48 -0.07
C VAL A 65 7.51 -1.52 0.57
N VAL A 66 6.21 -1.41 0.40
CA VAL A 66 5.29 -2.47 0.84
C VAL A 66 5.58 -3.76 0.09
N ALA A 67 5.71 -4.86 0.82
CA ALA A 67 6.06 -6.14 0.24
C ALA A 67 4.87 -6.73 -0.54
N THR A 68 5.15 -7.18 -1.75
CA THR A 68 4.20 -7.92 -2.60
C THR A 68 4.29 -9.41 -2.28
N GLU A 69 3.23 -10.13 -2.49
CA GLU A 69 3.20 -11.58 -2.31
C GLU A 69 4.22 -12.26 -3.25
N GLY A 70 4.94 -13.25 -2.72
CA GLY A 70 5.99 -13.96 -3.45
C GLY A 70 7.38 -13.31 -3.42
N ILE A 71 7.55 -12.13 -2.79
CA ILE A 71 8.87 -11.53 -2.59
C ILE A 71 9.59 -12.22 -1.42
N SER A 72 10.86 -12.55 -1.64
CA SER A 72 11.78 -13.08 -0.62
C SER A 72 13.02 -12.21 -0.47
N ILE A 73 13.78 -12.42 0.60
CA ILE A 73 15.09 -11.80 0.77
C ILE A 73 16.03 -12.31 -0.34
N GLY A 74 16.78 -11.42 -0.96
CA GLY A 74 17.60 -11.68 -2.15
C GLY A 74 16.86 -11.56 -3.48
N SER A 75 15.53 -11.38 -3.47
CA SER A 75 14.78 -11.10 -4.70
C SER A 75 15.16 -9.75 -5.29
N THR A 76 15.16 -9.66 -6.61
CA THR A 76 15.39 -8.43 -7.35
C THR A 76 14.07 -7.71 -7.63
N VAL A 77 14.05 -6.40 -7.43
CA VAL A 77 12.94 -5.50 -7.77
C VAL A 77 13.42 -4.54 -8.86
N ALA A 78 12.87 -4.68 -10.04
CA ALA A 78 13.16 -3.79 -11.15
C ALA A 78 12.16 -2.62 -11.18
N ILE A 79 12.70 -1.42 -11.46
CA ILE A 79 11.97 -0.17 -11.47
C ILE A 79 12.24 0.50 -12.80
N GLY A 80 11.22 0.73 -13.62
CA GLY A 80 11.41 1.36 -14.92
C GLY A 80 10.24 1.17 -15.88
N ASP A 81 10.41 1.70 -17.08
CA ASP A 81 9.35 1.66 -18.07
C ASP A 81 9.27 0.30 -18.80
N ASN A 82 10.40 -0.38 -18.97
CA ASN A 82 10.47 -1.67 -19.68
C ASN A 82 10.92 -2.80 -18.75
N VAL A 83 10.05 -3.17 -17.84
CA VAL A 83 10.35 -4.14 -16.77
C VAL A 83 9.52 -5.42 -16.98
N ALA A 84 10.12 -6.57 -16.67
CA ALA A 84 9.42 -7.86 -16.71
C ALA A 84 8.19 -7.84 -15.77
N MET A 85 7.08 -8.48 -16.19
CA MET A 85 5.84 -8.57 -15.43
C MET A 85 5.96 -9.59 -14.28
N ARG A 86 6.86 -9.30 -13.32
CA ARG A 86 7.07 -10.12 -12.12
C ARG A 86 6.52 -9.41 -10.88
N PRO A 87 5.97 -10.15 -9.90
CA PRO A 87 5.53 -9.57 -8.63
C PRO A 87 6.66 -8.76 -7.97
N GLY A 88 6.33 -7.57 -7.49
CA GLY A 88 7.28 -6.67 -6.83
C GLY A 88 7.93 -5.64 -7.75
N ASN A 89 7.92 -5.82 -9.06
CA ASN A 89 8.45 -4.84 -9.99
C ASN A 89 7.56 -3.59 -10.07
N ILE A 90 8.18 -2.44 -10.30
CA ILE A 90 7.53 -1.14 -10.32
C ILE A 90 7.62 -0.54 -11.72
N THR A 91 6.46 -0.27 -12.33
CA THR A 91 6.38 0.26 -13.69
C THR A 91 5.18 1.20 -13.84
N PRO A 92 5.16 2.10 -14.84
CA PRO A 92 3.97 2.87 -15.19
C PRO A 92 2.80 1.96 -15.56
N ILE A 93 1.59 2.35 -15.18
CA ILE A 93 0.39 1.54 -15.43
C ILE A 93 0.05 1.41 -16.91
N SER A 94 0.54 2.33 -17.76
CA SER A 94 0.40 2.23 -19.21
C SER A 94 1.06 0.99 -19.81
N ASN A 95 2.10 0.47 -19.16
CA ASN A 95 2.90 -0.65 -19.66
C ASN A 95 2.44 -2.00 -19.09
N ILE A 96 1.47 -1.99 -18.18
CA ILE A 96 0.97 -3.20 -17.52
C ILE A 96 -0.25 -3.72 -18.30
N PRO A 97 -0.30 -5.00 -18.66
CA PRO A 97 -1.44 -5.56 -19.40
C PRO A 97 -2.73 -5.55 -18.57
N GLU A 98 -3.85 -5.51 -19.29
CA GLU A 98 -5.19 -5.59 -18.70
C GLU A 98 -5.38 -6.89 -17.91
N GLY A 99 -6.20 -6.85 -16.87
CA GLY A 99 -6.43 -7.98 -15.97
C GLY A 99 -5.35 -8.19 -14.90
N THR A 100 -4.22 -7.46 -14.97
CA THR A 100 -3.13 -7.63 -14.01
C THR A 100 -3.47 -6.99 -12.66
N ALA A 101 -3.20 -7.72 -11.59
CA ALA A 101 -3.27 -7.20 -10.22
C ALA A 101 -2.07 -6.30 -9.94
N ILE A 102 -2.34 -5.13 -9.34
CA ILE A 102 -1.33 -4.14 -8.98
C ILE A 102 -1.56 -3.65 -7.55
N ASN A 103 -0.51 -3.17 -6.93
CA ASN A 103 -0.58 -2.57 -5.60
C ASN A 103 0.27 -1.30 -5.52
N ASN A 104 0.21 -0.62 -4.39
CA ASN A 104 1.00 0.60 -4.11
C ASN A 104 0.94 1.64 -5.23
N LEU A 105 -0.24 1.82 -5.82
CA LEU A 105 -0.48 2.67 -6.98
C LEU A 105 -0.39 4.16 -6.62
N GLU A 106 0.28 4.94 -7.47
CA GLU A 106 0.33 6.40 -7.37
C GLU A 106 -1.03 7.02 -7.76
N LEU A 107 -1.42 8.08 -7.07
CA LEU A 107 -2.61 8.87 -7.41
C LEU A 107 -2.30 9.91 -8.49
N ARG A 108 -1.11 10.49 -8.41
CA ARG A 108 -0.53 11.39 -9.41
C ARG A 108 0.89 10.91 -9.72
N PRO A 109 1.39 11.11 -10.93
CA PRO A 109 2.76 10.71 -11.26
C PRO A 109 3.78 11.32 -10.28
N GLY A 110 4.62 10.47 -9.68
CA GLY A 110 5.68 10.88 -8.77
C GLY A 110 5.28 11.19 -7.32
N ASP A 111 4.01 10.99 -6.91
CA ASP A 111 3.57 11.24 -5.53
C ASP A 111 3.82 10.05 -4.56
N GLY A 112 4.37 8.96 -5.07
CA GLY A 112 4.76 7.77 -4.30
C GLY A 112 3.58 6.99 -3.76
N GLY A 113 3.30 5.81 -4.23
CA GLY A 113 2.17 4.92 -3.97
C GLY A 113 1.24 5.25 -2.80
N LYS A 114 -0.04 5.41 -3.09
CA LYS A 114 -1.06 5.81 -2.10
C LYS A 114 -2.28 4.89 -2.06
N ILE A 115 -2.55 4.20 -3.15
CA ILE A 115 -3.73 3.34 -3.32
C ILE A 115 -3.30 1.88 -3.20
N ALA A 116 -4.21 1.00 -2.76
CA ALA A 116 -3.98 -0.44 -2.58
C ALA A 116 -2.72 -0.75 -1.74
N ARG A 117 -2.70 -0.27 -0.49
CA ARG A 117 -1.58 -0.43 0.45
C ARG A 117 -1.91 -1.27 1.68
N THR A 118 -3.11 -1.81 1.74
CA THR A 118 -3.57 -2.67 2.83
C THR A 118 -3.23 -4.13 2.51
N ALA A 119 -2.79 -4.89 3.51
CA ALA A 119 -2.44 -6.31 3.38
C ALA A 119 -3.51 -7.11 2.65
N GLY A 120 -3.09 -7.96 1.72
CA GLY A 120 -3.95 -8.81 0.91
C GLY A 120 -4.77 -8.09 -0.16
N ASN A 121 -4.65 -6.77 -0.30
CA ASN A 121 -5.39 -6.00 -1.29
C ASN A 121 -4.59 -5.80 -2.57
N SER A 122 -5.34 -5.68 -3.67
CA SER A 122 -4.83 -5.28 -4.99
C SER A 122 -5.86 -4.41 -5.70
N ALA A 123 -5.41 -3.58 -6.61
CA ALA A 123 -6.23 -2.99 -7.66
C ALA A 123 -6.01 -3.80 -8.94
N VAL A 124 -6.90 -3.70 -9.91
CA VAL A 124 -6.81 -4.45 -11.17
C VAL A 124 -6.91 -3.47 -12.33
N ILE A 125 -6.05 -3.61 -13.32
CA ILE A 125 -6.15 -2.84 -14.57
C ILE A 125 -7.31 -3.41 -15.38
N GLU A 126 -8.31 -2.59 -15.68
CA GLU A 126 -9.49 -3.02 -16.45
C GLU A 126 -9.28 -2.80 -17.95
N SER A 127 -8.86 -1.61 -18.34
CA SER A 127 -8.68 -1.27 -19.75
C SER A 127 -7.74 -0.08 -19.96
N HIS A 128 -7.08 -0.05 -21.11
CA HIS A 128 -6.35 1.11 -21.58
C HIS A 128 -7.29 2.01 -22.39
N LEU A 129 -7.34 3.29 -22.02
CA LEU A 129 -8.20 4.29 -22.65
C LEU A 129 -7.39 5.17 -23.60
N GLU A 130 -8.08 5.76 -24.56
CA GLU A 130 -7.49 6.78 -25.44
C GLU A 130 -6.96 7.98 -24.62
N GLY A 131 -5.93 8.65 -25.14
CA GLY A 131 -5.29 9.78 -24.45
C GLY A 131 -4.34 9.40 -23.32
N GLY A 132 -3.82 8.17 -23.29
CA GLY A 132 -2.82 7.73 -22.34
C GLY A 132 -3.37 7.56 -20.90
N ARG A 133 -4.67 7.34 -20.76
CA ARG A 133 -5.34 7.00 -19.50
C ARG A 133 -5.52 5.51 -19.37
N VAL A 134 -5.60 5.06 -18.13
CA VAL A 134 -5.84 3.65 -17.79
C VAL A 134 -6.96 3.58 -16.77
N ARG A 135 -7.95 2.73 -17.03
CA ARG A 135 -9.02 2.43 -16.09
C ARG A 135 -8.58 1.35 -15.12
N VAL A 136 -8.64 1.67 -13.85
CA VAL A 136 -8.20 0.80 -12.77
C VAL A 136 -9.36 0.57 -11.81
N ARG A 137 -9.70 -0.69 -11.54
CA ARG A 137 -10.65 -1.08 -10.50
C ARG A 137 -9.93 -1.12 -9.16
N LEU A 138 -10.38 -0.29 -8.24
CA LEU A 138 -9.84 -0.18 -6.90
C LEU A 138 -10.31 -1.34 -5.99
N PRO A 139 -9.64 -1.59 -4.85
CA PRO A 139 -10.09 -2.59 -3.88
C PRO A 139 -11.50 -2.35 -3.33
N SER A 140 -12.00 -1.11 -3.41
CA SER A 140 -13.39 -0.76 -3.05
C SER A 140 -14.45 -1.18 -4.07
N GLY A 141 -14.03 -1.74 -5.22
CA GLY A 141 -14.91 -2.09 -6.34
C GLY A 141 -15.18 -0.93 -7.31
N VAL A 142 -14.77 0.29 -6.98
CA VAL A 142 -14.96 1.47 -7.84
C VAL A 142 -13.89 1.53 -8.91
N SER A 143 -14.26 1.71 -10.17
CA SER A 143 -13.34 1.95 -11.29
C SER A 143 -13.01 3.43 -11.40
N LYS A 144 -11.73 3.73 -11.63
CA LYS A 144 -11.22 5.10 -11.74
C LYS A 144 -10.25 5.21 -12.92
N ASP A 145 -10.44 6.26 -13.72
CA ASP A 145 -9.53 6.58 -14.82
C ASP A 145 -8.34 7.39 -14.30
N MET A 146 -7.14 6.90 -14.56
CA MET A 146 -5.88 7.44 -14.05
C MET A 146 -4.90 7.73 -15.19
N ALA A 147 -3.95 8.62 -14.96
CA ALA A 147 -2.91 8.91 -15.94
C ALA A 147 -1.98 7.70 -16.09
N GLY A 148 -1.69 7.29 -17.32
CA GLY A 148 -0.84 6.12 -17.61
C GLY A 148 0.58 6.21 -17.05
N ASN A 149 1.08 7.44 -16.82
CA ASN A 149 2.39 7.68 -16.20
C ASN A 149 2.42 7.46 -14.68
N CYS A 150 1.28 7.19 -14.03
CA CYS A 150 1.26 6.77 -12.63
C CYS A 150 1.94 5.40 -12.51
N ARG A 151 2.83 5.24 -11.53
CA ARG A 151 3.53 3.98 -11.30
C ARG A 151 2.76 3.12 -10.31
N ALA A 152 2.89 1.82 -10.48
CA ALA A 152 2.36 0.83 -9.57
C ALA A 152 3.35 -0.32 -9.41
N THR A 153 3.19 -1.07 -8.33
CA THR A 153 3.91 -2.33 -8.11
C THR A 153 3.02 -3.48 -8.61
N ILE A 154 3.60 -4.41 -9.37
CA ILE A 154 2.89 -5.56 -9.92
C ILE A 154 2.65 -6.59 -8.81
N GLY A 155 1.43 -7.16 -8.78
CA GLY A 155 1.03 -8.23 -7.88
C GLY A 155 0.10 -7.81 -6.75
N VAL A 156 -0.23 -8.75 -5.87
CA VAL A 156 -1.09 -8.57 -4.69
C VAL A 156 -0.20 -8.25 -3.48
N LEU A 157 -0.67 -7.42 -2.55
CA LEU A 157 0.06 -7.14 -1.32
C LEU A 157 0.14 -8.35 -0.41
N ALA A 158 1.30 -8.57 0.18
CA ALA A 158 1.51 -9.62 1.18
C ALA A 158 0.68 -9.40 2.45
N GLY A 159 0.49 -10.48 3.22
CA GLY A 159 -0.25 -10.44 4.48
C GLY A 159 -1.75 -10.69 4.32
N HIS A 160 -2.17 -11.39 3.29
CA HIS A 160 -3.55 -11.89 3.12
C HIS A 160 -3.97 -12.73 4.34
N GLY A 161 -5.28 -12.79 4.62
CA GLY A 161 -5.83 -13.54 5.75
C GLY A 161 -5.75 -12.84 7.12
N ARG A 162 -5.15 -11.66 7.21
CA ARG A 162 -5.06 -10.93 8.48
C ARG A 162 -6.42 -10.62 9.11
N GLY A 163 -7.45 -10.38 8.30
CA GLY A 163 -8.82 -10.12 8.77
C GLY A 163 -9.49 -11.34 9.40
N GLU A 164 -9.05 -12.53 9.05
CA GLU A 164 -9.55 -13.82 9.50
C GLU A 164 -8.88 -14.28 10.81
N MET A 165 -7.75 -13.68 11.16
CA MET A 165 -7.03 -14.01 12.39
C MET A 165 -7.85 -13.63 13.62
N PRO A 166 -7.99 -14.53 14.61
CA PRO A 166 -8.70 -14.24 15.84
C PRO A 166 -8.01 -13.12 16.63
N LEU A 167 -8.81 -12.30 17.31
CA LEU A 167 -8.30 -11.28 18.19
C LEU A 167 -7.67 -11.93 19.43
N ARG A 168 -6.37 -11.78 19.60
CA ARG A 168 -5.59 -12.46 20.65
C ARG A 168 -5.71 -11.82 22.03
N THR A 169 -6.18 -10.56 22.11
CA THR A 169 -6.26 -9.83 23.37
C THR A 169 -7.68 -9.30 23.59
N ALA A 170 -8.16 -9.36 24.83
CA ALA A 170 -9.46 -8.83 25.22
C ALA A 170 -9.58 -7.33 24.91
N GLY A 171 -8.50 -6.55 25.05
CA GLY A 171 -8.48 -5.14 24.70
C GLY A 171 -8.74 -4.88 23.21
N ALA A 172 -8.15 -5.67 22.33
CA ALA A 172 -8.40 -5.55 20.88
C ALA A 172 -9.87 -5.91 20.54
N ALA A 173 -10.42 -6.93 21.19
CA ALA A 173 -11.83 -7.33 21.03
C ALA A 173 -12.77 -6.23 21.51
N HIS A 174 -12.49 -5.64 22.68
CA HIS A 174 -13.26 -4.53 23.26
C HIS A 174 -13.29 -3.31 22.33
N TYR A 175 -12.14 -2.90 21.78
CA TYR A 175 -12.09 -1.75 20.88
C TYR A 175 -12.83 -2.02 19.56
N LYS A 176 -12.78 -3.23 19.04
CA LYS A 176 -13.52 -3.60 17.82
C LYS A 176 -15.03 -3.61 18.08
N ALA A 177 -15.47 -4.21 19.18
CA ALA A 177 -16.88 -4.25 19.56
C ALA A 177 -17.44 -2.84 19.87
N CYS A 178 -16.67 -1.98 20.54
CA CYS A 178 -17.08 -0.60 20.85
C CYS A 178 -17.31 0.25 19.61
N LEU A 179 -16.56 0.00 18.52
CA LEU A 179 -16.75 0.70 17.25
C LEU A 179 -17.98 0.19 16.47
N LEU A 180 -18.30 -1.10 16.58
CA LEU A 180 -19.48 -1.70 15.95
C LEU A 180 -20.76 -1.30 16.70
N TYR A 181 -20.74 -1.36 18.01
CA TYR A 181 -21.90 -1.03 18.85
C TYR A 181 -22.39 0.42 18.71
N THR A 182 -21.48 1.34 18.41
CA THR A 182 -21.87 2.76 18.19
C THR A 182 -22.41 3.03 16.78
N SER A 183 -22.24 2.12 15.81
CA SER A 183 -22.85 2.27 14.50
C SER A 183 -24.24 1.65 14.43
N ASP A 184 -24.48 0.53 15.09
CA ASP A 184 -25.76 -0.17 15.04
C ASP A 184 -26.84 0.54 15.90
N ALA A 185 -26.44 1.31 16.92
CA ALA A 185 -27.35 2.09 17.74
C ALA A 185 -27.85 3.40 17.08
N ALA A 186 -27.39 3.71 15.88
CA ALA A 186 -27.81 4.89 15.14
C ALA A 186 -28.85 4.57 14.04
N ASP A 187 -29.13 3.28 13.79
CA ASP A 187 -30.04 2.81 12.74
C ASP A 187 -31.36 2.25 13.32
N GLU A 188 -31.60 2.33 14.64
CA GLU A 188 -32.88 2.13 15.32
C GLU A 188 -33.47 3.50 15.77
#